data_119c41873e6a442abe0500cca5fd9ce5
#
_entry.id   119c41873e6a442abe0500cca5fd9ce5
#
_cell.length_a   1.000
_cell.length_b   1.000
_cell.length_c   1.000
_cell.angle_alpha   90.00
_cell.angle_beta   90.00
_cell.angle_gamma   90.00
#
_symmetry.space_group_name_H-M   'P 1'
#
loop_
_entity.id
_entity.type
_entity.pdbx_description
1 polymer ?
#
loop_
_entity_poly.entity_id
_entity_poly.type
_entity_poly.pdbx_seq_one_letter_code
_entity_poly.pdbx_strand_id
1 'polypeptide(L)'
;IWHGFISLSEEESYKIDNSEKCIKFVKNVFSKFFKDAHLNEENLDLMCALHKDRPQHLHIHFQFWEKEPKFYANDGSITYRRKGKIDKRALDKMFINAGLYLDDESGHFYKSRMEALRELKGMTAINVAITTSDDVKKKLLELVKDLPKDKDYSYSNIEMEPFRERVDNIVSLLLGYDREARKADNEFYKALRSRKKRVEEIIKTTHLFSEDNVKLEEMEMNKEKYGYRIDDESKNIIDKIEADYIRRQGNLVLNLARKIKPEY
;
A
#
# COMPACT_ATOMS: atom_id res chain seq x y z
N ILE A 1 -26.35 11.50 3.30
CA ILE A 1 -25.70 11.68 1.98
C ILE A 1 -24.43 12.46 2.20
N TRP A 2 -23.33 11.96 1.63
CA TRP A 2 -22.05 12.66 1.53
C TRP A 2 -21.89 13.15 0.11
N HIS A 3 -21.35 14.34 -0.06
CA HIS A 3 -21.05 14.89 -1.39
C HIS A 3 -19.74 15.67 -1.35
N GLY A 4 -19.10 15.76 -2.50
CA GLY A 4 -17.86 16.49 -2.67
C GLY A 4 -17.42 16.49 -4.13
N PHE A 5 -16.22 16.98 -4.36
CA PHE A 5 -15.60 16.92 -5.68
C PHE A 5 -14.10 16.67 -5.56
N ILE A 6 -13.53 16.06 -6.60
CA ILE A 6 -12.10 15.91 -6.81
C ILE A 6 -11.76 16.85 -7.96
N SER A 7 -10.92 17.84 -7.71
CA SER A 7 -10.37 18.73 -8.73
C SER A 7 -9.01 18.20 -9.18
N LEU A 8 -8.78 18.18 -10.47
CA LEU A 8 -7.55 17.69 -11.08
C LEU A 8 -6.77 18.84 -11.68
N SER A 9 -5.45 18.80 -11.59
CA SER A 9 -4.57 19.68 -12.33
C SER A 9 -4.71 19.46 -13.85
N GLU A 10 -4.16 20.35 -14.63
CA GLU A 10 -4.17 20.21 -16.10
C GLU A 10 -3.52 18.90 -16.53
N GLU A 11 -2.35 18.57 -16.00
CA GLU A 11 -1.64 17.32 -16.30
C GLU A 11 -2.44 16.08 -15.92
N GLU A 12 -3.05 16.08 -14.74
CA GLU A 12 -3.88 14.97 -14.27
C GLU A 12 -5.17 14.83 -15.10
N SER A 13 -5.73 15.94 -15.57
CA SER A 13 -6.93 15.97 -16.41
C SER A 13 -6.74 15.21 -17.72
N TYR A 14 -5.58 15.31 -18.35
CA TYR A 14 -5.27 14.54 -19.56
C TYR A 14 -5.18 13.02 -19.31
N LYS A 15 -4.89 12.59 -18.10
CA LYS A 15 -4.77 11.16 -17.75
C LYS A 15 -6.11 10.46 -17.64
N ILE A 16 -7.18 11.21 -17.34
CA ILE A 16 -8.55 10.66 -17.19
C ILE A 16 -9.57 11.37 -18.10
N ASP A 17 -9.15 11.69 -19.30
CA ASP A 17 -9.87 12.49 -20.30
C ASP A 17 -11.17 11.85 -20.85
N ASN A 18 -11.40 10.57 -20.58
CA ASN A 18 -12.56 9.83 -21.05
C ASN A 18 -13.29 9.09 -19.94
N SER A 19 -14.54 8.69 -20.21
CA SER A 19 -15.41 8.04 -19.22
C SER A 19 -14.86 6.73 -18.70
N GLU A 20 -14.20 5.93 -19.52
CA GLU A 20 -13.64 4.63 -19.10
C GLU A 20 -12.51 4.82 -18.08
N LYS A 21 -11.56 5.72 -18.38
CA LYS A 21 -10.46 6.06 -17.47
C LYS A 21 -10.99 6.68 -16.18
N CYS A 22 -12.00 7.57 -16.27
CA CYS A 22 -12.64 8.16 -15.12
C CYS A 22 -13.31 7.09 -14.23
N ILE A 23 -14.06 6.15 -14.80
CA ILE A 23 -14.67 5.05 -14.06
C ILE A 23 -13.62 4.19 -13.35
N LYS A 24 -12.52 3.85 -14.02
CA LYS A 24 -11.43 3.09 -13.41
C LYS A 24 -10.77 3.83 -12.25
N PHE A 25 -10.53 5.13 -12.42
CA PHE A 25 -10.00 6.01 -11.39
C PHE A 25 -10.93 6.04 -10.17
N VAL A 26 -12.20 6.37 -10.38
CA VAL A 26 -13.21 6.45 -9.33
C VAL A 26 -13.33 5.13 -8.56
N LYS A 27 -13.47 4.00 -9.25
CA LYS A 27 -13.56 2.69 -8.61
C LYS A 27 -12.35 2.40 -7.74
N ASN A 28 -11.13 2.68 -8.22
CA ASN A 28 -9.91 2.42 -7.46
C ASN A 28 -9.79 3.31 -6.22
N VAL A 29 -10.07 4.61 -6.37
CA VAL A 29 -9.94 5.58 -5.28
C VAL A 29 -11.00 5.37 -4.22
N PHE A 30 -12.27 5.22 -4.62
CA PHE A 30 -13.38 5.12 -3.68
C PHE A 30 -13.44 3.78 -2.96
N SER A 31 -13.11 2.66 -3.59
CA SER A 31 -13.03 1.36 -2.89
C SER A 31 -12.04 1.40 -1.73
N LYS A 32 -10.85 2.01 -1.94
CA LYS A 32 -9.88 2.22 -0.86
C LYS A 32 -10.39 3.19 0.19
N PHE A 33 -10.98 4.30 -0.24
CA PHE A 33 -11.52 5.32 0.66
C PHE A 33 -12.61 4.77 1.57
N PHE A 34 -13.57 4.01 1.06
CA PHE A 34 -14.63 3.41 1.84
C PHE A 34 -14.07 2.47 2.92
N LYS A 35 -13.06 1.69 2.56
CA LYS A 35 -12.35 0.83 3.52
C LYS A 35 -11.65 1.63 4.61
N ASP A 36 -10.93 2.68 4.25
CA ASP A 36 -10.22 3.54 5.21
C ASP A 36 -11.19 4.35 6.10
N ALA A 37 -12.37 4.68 5.58
CA ALA A 37 -13.44 5.36 6.31
C ALA A 37 -14.32 4.40 7.14
N HIS A 38 -14.00 3.09 7.16
CA HIS A 38 -14.81 2.05 7.80
C HIS A 38 -16.28 2.04 7.36
N LEU A 39 -16.49 2.26 6.05
CA LEU A 39 -17.78 2.18 5.39
C LEU A 39 -17.91 0.83 4.67
N ASN A 40 -19.09 0.22 4.75
CA ASN A 40 -19.36 -1.01 4.03
C ASN A 40 -19.72 -0.70 2.57
N GLU A 41 -18.79 -0.94 1.65
CA GLU A 41 -18.94 -0.66 0.22
C GLU A 41 -20.18 -1.33 -0.39
N GLU A 42 -20.54 -2.54 0.04
CA GLU A 42 -21.73 -3.25 -0.44
C GLU A 42 -23.04 -2.53 -0.06
N ASN A 43 -23.02 -1.77 1.04
CA ASN A 43 -24.16 -0.99 1.52
C ASN A 43 -24.14 0.47 1.03
N LEU A 44 -23.31 0.81 0.08
CA LEU A 44 -23.21 2.16 -0.47
C LEU A 44 -23.64 2.20 -1.92
N ASP A 45 -24.34 3.28 -2.28
CA ASP A 45 -24.44 3.75 -3.65
C ASP A 45 -23.51 4.94 -3.86
N LEU A 46 -22.78 4.94 -4.96
CA LEU A 46 -21.88 6.00 -5.37
C LEU A 46 -22.32 6.53 -6.75
N MET A 47 -22.58 7.82 -6.83
CA MET A 47 -22.84 8.54 -8.07
C MET A 47 -21.70 9.52 -8.32
N CYS A 48 -21.17 9.55 -9.54
CA CYS A 48 -20.13 10.48 -9.95
C CYS A 48 -20.51 11.16 -11.27
N ALA A 49 -20.17 12.44 -11.38
CA ALA A 49 -20.32 13.23 -12.61
C ALA A 49 -18.97 13.87 -12.97
N LEU A 50 -18.49 13.60 -14.19
CA LEU A 50 -17.30 14.24 -14.73
C LEU A 50 -17.69 15.55 -15.42
N HIS A 51 -17.24 16.68 -14.87
CA HIS A 51 -17.42 17.99 -15.45
C HIS A 51 -16.26 18.33 -16.38
N LYS A 52 -16.58 18.67 -17.62
CA LYS A 52 -15.62 18.99 -18.69
C LYS A 52 -15.74 20.44 -19.20
N ASP A 53 -16.39 21.31 -18.43
CA ASP A 53 -16.61 22.71 -18.81
C ASP A 53 -15.30 23.47 -19.02
N ARG A 54 -14.25 23.02 -18.32
CA ARG A 54 -12.88 23.50 -18.47
C ARG A 54 -11.97 22.27 -18.71
N PRO A 55 -11.64 21.95 -19.98
CA PRO A 55 -10.89 20.75 -20.31
C PRO A 55 -9.54 20.61 -19.59
N GLN A 56 -8.91 21.74 -19.25
CA GLN A 56 -7.65 21.78 -18.49
C GLN A 56 -7.84 21.62 -16.98
N HIS A 57 -9.08 21.60 -16.48
CA HIS A 57 -9.41 21.42 -15.07
C HIS A 57 -10.65 20.55 -14.93
N LEU A 58 -10.47 19.25 -15.03
CA LEU A 58 -11.57 18.32 -14.82
C LEU A 58 -11.95 18.25 -13.34
N HIS A 59 -13.25 18.23 -13.10
CA HIS A 59 -13.80 18.02 -11.77
C HIS A 59 -14.65 16.75 -11.78
N ILE A 60 -14.45 15.90 -10.80
CA ILE A 60 -15.31 14.75 -10.57
C ILE A 60 -16.15 15.06 -9.35
N HIS A 61 -17.41 15.43 -9.55
CA HIS A 61 -18.37 15.52 -8.47
C HIS A 61 -18.82 14.15 -8.07
N PHE A 62 -18.97 13.91 -6.78
CA PHE A 62 -19.44 12.65 -6.26
C PHE A 62 -20.46 12.84 -5.15
N GLN A 63 -21.38 11.87 -5.08
CA GLN A 63 -22.30 11.69 -3.97
C GLN A 63 -22.35 10.21 -3.63
N PHE A 64 -22.42 9.89 -2.34
CA PHE A 64 -22.68 8.53 -1.90
C PHE A 64 -23.55 8.50 -0.65
N TRP A 65 -24.24 7.40 -0.45
CA TRP A 65 -25.15 7.20 0.68
C TRP A 65 -25.27 5.72 1.04
N GLU A 66 -25.71 5.46 2.26
CA GLU A 66 -26.05 4.10 2.69
C GLU A 66 -27.41 3.68 2.10
N LYS A 67 -27.47 2.50 1.48
CA LYS A 67 -28.70 1.91 0.91
C LYS A 67 -29.71 1.59 2.01
N GLU A 68 -29.21 0.98 3.09
CA GLU A 68 -29.99 0.51 4.21
C GLU A 68 -29.41 1.00 5.54
N PRO A 69 -30.27 1.27 6.53
CA PRO A 69 -29.80 1.61 7.87
C PRO A 69 -29.13 0.39 8.51
N LYS A 70 -27.85 0.49 8.86
CA LYS A 70 -27.08 -0.57 9.54
C LYS A 70 -26.31 -0.05 10.74
N PHE A 71 -26.63 1.15 11.20
CA PHE A 71 -26.00 1.76 12.36
C PHE A 71 -26.88 1.56 13.59
N TYR A 72 -26.30 1.01 14.66
CA TYR A 72 -26.98 0.87 15.94
C TYR A 72 -26.87 2.18 16.73
N ALA A 73 -28.00 2.80 17.01
CA ALA A 73 -28.06 3.95 17.91
C ALA A 73 -27.94 3.51 19.40
N ASN A 74 -27.70 4.48 20.27
CA ASN A 74 -27.54 4.20 21.70
C ASN A 74 -28.78 3.58 22.38
N ASP A 75 -29.96 3.75 21.79
CA ASP A 75 -31.23 3.17 22.22
C ASP A 75 -31.48 1.76 21.63
N GLY A 76 -30.51 1.22 20.90
CA GLY A 76 -30.60 -0.08 20.25
C GLY A 76 -31.34 -0.08 18.91
N SER A 77 -31.90 1.05 18.48
CA SER A 77 -32.56 1.15 17.18
C SER A 77 -31.56 1.13 16.01
N ILE A 78 -31.96 0.51 14.89
CA ILE A 78 -31.18 0.51 13.67
C ILE A 78 -31.53 1.76 12.86
N THR A 79 -30.53 2.54 12.49
CA THR A 79 -30.69 3.81 11.80
C THR A 79 -29.57 4.03 10.78
N TYR A 80 -29.70 5.08 9.96
CA TYR A 80 -28.58 5.63 9.19
C TYR A 80 -27.63 6.42 10.08
N ARG A 81 -26.37 6.54 9.69
CA ARG A 81 -25.40 7.39 10.42
C ARG A 81 -25.88 8.83 10.48
N ARG A 82 -26.29 9.30 11.64
CA ARG A 82 -26.84 10.66 11.83
C ARG A 82 -25.83 11.78 11.58
N LYS A 83 -24.57 11.55 11.98
CA LYS A 83 -23.49 12.52 11.83
C LYS A 83 -22.59 12.08 10.71
N GLY A 84 -22.88 12.26 9.46
CA GLY A 84 -22.08 11.85 8.32
C GLY A 84 -20.58 12.24 8.36
N LYS A 85 -19.98 12.17 9.56
CA LYS A 85 -18.60 12.55 9.83
C LYS A 85 -17.68 11.45 9.34
N ILE A 86 -16.84 11.80 8.41
CA ILE A 86 -15.72 10.97 7.93
C ILE A 86 -14.46 11.46 8.63
N ASP A 87 -13.61 10.52 9.03
CA ASP A 87 -12.31 10.85 9.61
C ASP A 87 -11.47 11.59 8.56
N LYS A 88 -10.87 12.71 8.97
CA LYS A 88 -9.97 13.49 8.12
C LYS A 88 -8.83 12.63 7.56
N ARG A 89 -8.32 11.69 8.36
CA ARG A 89 -7.28 10.75 7.94
C ARG A 89 -7.70 9.90 6.73
N ALA A 90 -8.97 9.46 6.66
CA ALA A 90 -9.49 8.73 5.51
C ALA A 90 -9.54 9.61 4.26
N LEU A 91 -9.90 10.90 4.41
CA LEU A 91 -9.87 11.86 3.32
C LEU A 91 -8.45 12.13 2.83
N ASP A 92 -7.51 12.36 3.73
CA ASP A 92 -6.10 12.58 3.38
C ASP A 92 -5.52 11.38 2.61
N LYS A 93 -5.84 10.16 3.04
CA LYS A 93 -5.48 8.94 2.30
C LYS A 93 -6.13 8.85 0.93
N MET A 94 -7.37 9.30 0.82
CA MET A 94 -8.08 9.35 -0.48
C MET A 94 -7.32 10.24 -1.47
N PHE A 95 -6.88 11.43 -1.06
CA PHE A 95 -6.10 12.33 -1.90
C PHE A 95 -4.74 11.73 -2.29
N ILE A 96 -4.02 11.14 -1.33
CA ILE A 96 -2.75 10.47 -1.62
C ILE A 96 -2.97 9.32 -2.62
N ASN A 97 -4.00 8.49 -2.42
CA ASN A 97 -4.30 7.39 -3.32
C ASN A 97 -4.70 7.86 -4.72
N ALA A 98 -5.45 8.97 -4.82
CA ALA A 98 -5.82 9.58 -6.10
C ALA A 98 -4.57 10.07 -6.86
N GLY A 99 -3.68 10.83 -6.21
CA GLY A 99 -2.43 11.29 -6.80
C GLY A 99 -1.52 10.14 -7.21
N LEU A 100 -1.39 9.11 -6.39
CA LEU A 100 -0.58 7.92 -6.73
C LEU A 100 -1.19 7.08 -7.86
N TYR A 101 -2.51 7.10 -8.04
CA TYR A 101 -3.15 6.45 -9.19
C TYR A 101 -2.81 7.16 -10.50
N LEU A 102 -2.77 8.49 -10.45
CA LEU A 102 -2.48 9.34 -11.61
C LEU A 102 -0.97 9.49 -11.89
N ASP A 103 -0.13 8.97 -11.02
CA ASP A 103 1.32 9.01 -11.19
C ASP A 103 1.79 8.03 -12.28
N ASP A 104 2.50 8.52 -13.27
CA ASP A 104 3.00 7.74 -14.40
C ASP A 104 4.02 6.68 -13.98
N GLU A 105 4.75 6.92 -12.89
CA GLU A 105 5.73 5.99 -12.35
C GLU A 105 5.10 4.82 -11.58
N SER A 106 3.81 4.87 -11.27
CA SER A 106 3.14 3.80 -10.52
C SER A 106 3.25 2.44 -11.23
N GLY A 107 3.12 2.40 -12.54
CA GLY A 107 3.29 1.19 -13.35
C GLY A 107 4.72 0.62 -13.24
N HIS A 108 5.73 1.50 -13.31
CA HIS A 108 7.13 1.13 -13.14
C HIS A 108 7.42 0.58 -11.74
N PHE A 109 6.89 1.21 -10.71
CA PHE A 109 7.03 0.76 -9.32
C PHE A 109 6.48 -0.66 -9.11
N TYR A 110 5.26 -0.94 -9.57
CA TYR A 110 4.68 -2.29 -9.43
C TYR A 110 5.44 -3.33 -10.25
N LYS A 111 5.90 -2.97 -11.44
CA LYS A 111 6.70 -3.86 -12.29
C LYS A 111 8.04 -4.18 -11.63
N SER A 112 8.76 -3.21 -11.11
CA SER A 112 10.05 -3.42 -10.42
C SER A 112 9.89 -4.32 -9.20
N ARG A 113 8.82 -4.17 -8.41
CA ARG A 113 8.52 -5.04 -7.27
C ARG A 113 8.27 -6.49 -7.70
N MET A 114 7.47 -6.68 -8.74
CA MET A 114 7.17 -8.01 -9.26
C MET A 114 8.40 -8.70 -9.83
N GLU A 115 9.25 -7.96 -10.53
CA GLU A 115 10.50 -8.44 -11.08
C GLU A 115 11.44 -8.91 -9.96
N ALA A 116 11.68 -8.07 -8.96
CA ALA A 116 12.55 -8.40 -7.83
C ALA A 116 12.08 -9.66 -7.09
N LEU A 117 10.77 -9.81 -6.85
CA LEU A 117 10.21 -11.00 -6.23
C LEU A 117 10.30 -12.24 -7.14
N ARG A 118 10.19 -12.06 -8.44
CA ARG A 118 10.32 -13.14 -9.43
C ARG A 118 11.74 -13.67 -9.47
N GLU A 119 12.75 -12.80 -9.55
CA GLU A 119 14.15 -13.19 -9.55
C GLU A 119 14.53 -13.90 -8.24
N LEU A 120 14.17 -13.35 -7.09
CA LEU A 120 14.40 -14.02 -5.81
C LEU A 120 13.68 -15.38 -5.71
N LYS A 121 12.46 -15.48 -6.27
CA LYS A 121 11.74 -16.76 -6.32
C LYS A 121 12.50 -17.81 -7.15
N GLY A 122 13.15 -17.40 -8.23
CA GLY A 122 14.05 -18.27 -9.00
C GLY A 122 15.18 -18.81 -8.14
N MET A 123 15.81 -17.95 -7.33
CA MET A 123 16.89 -18.33 -6.41
C MET A 123 16.42 -19.24 -5.26
N THR A 124 15.14 -19.20 -4.89
CA THR A 124 14.54 -20.09 -3.89
C THR A 124 14.04 -21.43 -4.46
N ALA A 125 14.31 -21.74 -5.72
CA ALA A 125 14.15 -23.10 -6.21
C ALA A 125 15.16 -24.03 -5.51
N ILE A 126 14.70 -25.19 -5.05
CA ILE A 126 15.51 -26.09 -4.19
C ILE A 126 16.87 -26.40 -4.80
N ASN A 127 16.88 -26.75 -6.09
CA ASN A 127 18.10 -27.10 -6.80
C ASN A 127 19.08 -25.92 -6.89
N VAL A 128 18.55 -24.71 -7.12
CA VAL A 128 19.37 -23.50 -7.22
C VAL A 128 19.94 -23.15 -5.85
N ALA A 129 19.11 -23.04 -4.83
CA ALA A 129 19.52 -22.61 -3.50
C ALA A 129 20.60 -23.52 -2.87
N ILE A 130 20.48 -24.85 -3.06
CA ILE A 130 21.43 -25.81 -2.50
C ILE A 130 22.78 -25.80 -3.26
N THR A 131 22.76 -25.49 -4.55
CA THR A 131 23.96 -25.48 -5.39
C THR A 131 24.63 -24.10 -5.48
N THR A 132 23.95 -23.04 -5.05
CA THR A 132 24.45 -21.67 -5.18
C THR A 132 25.68 -21.43 -4.30
N SER A 133 25.68 -21.93 -3.06
CA SER A 133 26.77 -21.73 -2.10
C SER A 133 26.65 -22.64 -0.90
N ASP A 134 27.78 -23.09 -0.40
CA ASP A 134 27.85 -23.87 0.86
C ASP A 134 27.34 -23.07 2.06
N ASP A 135 27.51 -21.73 2.05
CA ASP A 135 26.98 -20.85 3.10
C ASP A 135 25.46 -20.80 3.12
N VAL A 136 24.85 -20.66 1.93
CA VAL A 136 23.37 -20.68 1.80
C VAL A 136 22.84 -22.03 2.26
N LYS A 137 23.44 -23.12 1.79
CA LYS A 137 23.07 -24.47 2.17
C LYS A 137 23.17 -24.69 3.69
N LYS A 138 24.30 -24.32 4.30
CA LYS A 138 24.53 -24.45 5.75
C LYS A 138 23.47 -23.67 6.54
N LYS A 139 23.26 -22.39 6.24
CA LYS A 139 22.28 -21.55 6.94
C LYS A 139 20.84 -22.02 6.75
N LEU A 140 20.49 -22.53 5.56
CA LEU A 140 19.19 -23.15 5.33
C LEU A 140 18.97 -24.39 6.18
N LEU A 141 19.95 -25.28 6.25
CA LEU A 141 19.87 -26.51 7.06
C LEU A 141 19.77 -26.18 8.55
N GLU A 142 20.55 -25.21 9.04
CA GLU A 142 20.46 -24.72 10.42
C GLU A 142 19.06 -24.13 10.70
N LEU A 143 18.50 -23.34 9.78
CA LEU A 143 17.14 -22.81 9.90
C LEU A 143 16.09 -23.92 9.96
N VAL A 144 16.13 -24.87 9.02
CA VAL A 144 15.20 -26.02 8.94
C VAL A 144 15.22 -26.86 10.22
N LYS A 145 16.40 -27.07 10.82
CA LYS A 145 16.55 -27.83 12.05
C LYS A 145 15.81 -27.22 13.24
N ASP A 146 15.78 -25.89 13.31
CA ASP A 146 15.24 -25.14 14.46
C ASP A 146 13.81 -24.70 14.26
N LEU A 147 13.28 -24.70 13.01
CA LEU A 147 11.90 -24.32 12.72
C LEU A 147 10.88 -25.30 13.34
N PRO A 148 9.72 -24.82 13.82
CA PRO A 148 8.65 -25.67 14.33
C PRO A 148 8.18 -26.67 13.26
N LYS A 149 8.10 -27.98 13.59
CA LYS A 149 7.85 -29.05 12.62
C LYS A 149 6.38 -29.13 12.16
N ASP A 150 5.44 -28.68 12.98
CA ASP A 150 4.00 -28.96 12.81
C ASP A 150 3.15 -27.71 12.55
N LYS A 151 3.75 -26.60 12.17
CA LYS A 151 3.03 -25.33 11.98
C LYS A 151 3.25 -24.71 10.62
N ASP A 152 2.17 -24.12 10.13
CA ASP A 152 2.19 -23.26 8.95
C ASP A 152 2.70 -21.88 9.40
N TYR A 153 3.95 -21.58 9.13
CA TYR A 153 4.56 -20.32 9.54
C TYR A 153 4.68 -19.35 8.36
N SER A 154 4.22 -18.12 8.60
CA SER A 154 4.45 -16.98 7.74
C SER A 154 5.46 -16.05 8.40
N TYR A 155 6.28 -15.37 7.63
CA TYR A 155 7.28 -14.41 8.10
C TYR A 155 6.71 -13.35 9.08
N SER A 156 5.43 -12.97 8.91
CA SER A 156 4.74 -12.01 9.79
C SER A 156 4.24 -12.60 11.11
N ASN A 157 4.21 -13.92 11.27
CA ASN A 157 3.74 -14.54 12.51
C ASN A 157 4.69 -14.18 13.67
N ILE A 158 4.12 -13.94 14.85
CA ILE A 158 4.88 -13.58 16.05
C ILE A 158 5.87 -14.68 16.44
N GLU A 159 5.51 -15.94 16.23
CA GLU A 159 6.36 -17.11 16.51
C GLU A 159 7.61 -17.15 15.61
N MET A 160 7.61 -16.40 14.51
CA MET A 160 8.74 -16.28 13.59
C MET A 160 9.73 -15.18 13.97
N GLU A 161 9.41 -14.36 14.97
CA GLU A 161 10.27 -13.26 15.39
C GLU A 161 11.72 -13.69 15.69
N PRO A 162 11.97 -14.80 16.43
CA PRO A 162 13.33 -15.27 16.70
C PRO A 162 14.10 -15.75 15.45
N PHE A 163 13.41 -16.02 14.36
CA PHE A 163 13.98 -16.56 13.13
C PHE A 163 14.14 -15.52 12.02
N ARG A 164 13.51 -14.34 12.15
CA ARG A 164 13.49 -13.31 11.08
C ARG A 164 14.87 -12.89 10.63
N GLU A 165 15.76 -12.58 11.57
CA GLU A 165 17.14 -12.22 11.24
C GLU A 165 17.87 -13.31 10.43
N ARG A 166 17.66 -14.58 10.77
CA ARG A 166 18.25 -15.71 10.02
C ARG A 166 17.66 -15.84 8.62
N VAL A 167 16.35 -15.61 8.48
CA VAL A 167 15.66 -15.62 7.19
C VAL A 167 16.17 -14.47 6.32
N ASP A 168 16.30 -13.27 6.88
CA ASP A 168 16.78 -12.07 6.17
C ASP A 168 18.24 -12.22 5.75
N ASN A 169 19.06 -12.84 6.58
CA ASN A 169 20.44 -13.21 6.23
C ASN A 169 20.51 -14.16 5.02
N ILE A 170 19.59 -15.14 4.94
CA ILE A 170 19.52 -16.04 3.78
C ILE A 170 19.05 -15.28 2.53
N VAL A 171 18.05 -14.39 2.64
CA VAL A 171 17.63 -13.50 1.54
C VAL A 171 18.84 -12.71 1.03
N SER A 172 19.57 -12.06 1.93
CA SER A 172 20.75 -11.26 1.60
C SER A 172 21.83 -12.05 0.88
N LEU A 173 22.09 -13.29 1.34
CA LEU A 173 23.03 -14.18 0.68
C LEU A 173 22.57 -14.55 -0.73
N LEU A 174 21.30 -14.96 -0.91
CA LEU A 174 20.74 -15.30 -2.21
C LEU A 174 20.87 -14.14 -3.19
N LEU A 175 20.50 -12.93 -2.78
CA LEU A 175 20.67 -11.71 -3.58
C LEU A 175 22.17 -11.41 -3.82
N GLY A 176 23.04 -11.78 -2.89
CA GLY A 176 24.49 -11.62 -3.02
C GLY A 176 25.10 -12.47 -4.12
N TYR A 177 24.59 -13.66 -4.35
CA TYR A 177 25.13 -14.62 -5.31
C TYR A 177 24.61 -14.44 -6.74
N ASP A 178 23.43 -13.86 -6.93
CA ASP A 178 22.86 -13.64 -8.24
C ASP A 178 22.84 -12.15 -8.61
N ARG A 179 23.47 -11.82 -9.75
CA ARG A 179 23.60 -10.44 -10.21
C ARG A 179 22.26 -9.86 -10.65
N GLU A 180 21.43 -10.66 -11.31
CA GLU A 180 20.15 -10.18 -11.85
C GLU A 180 19.12 -10.00 -10.70
N ALA A 181 19.10 -10.93 -9.75
CA ALA A 181 18.28 -10.80 -8.54
C ALA A 181 18.66 -9.55 -7.72
N ARG A 182 19.97 -9.33 -7.53
CA ARG A 182 20.49 -8.12 -6.86
C ARG A 182 20.13 -6.84 -7.61
N LYS A 183 20.25 -6.85 -8.93
CA LYS A 183 19.91 -5.70 -9.77
C LYS A 183 18.40 -5.39 -9.66
N ALA A 184 17.56 -6.40 -9.74
CA ALA A 184 16.11 -6.24 -9.63
C ALA A 184 15.69 -5.71 -8.25
N ASP A 185 16.31 -6.21 -7.17
CA ASP A 185 16.11 -5.71 -5.80
C ASP A 185 16.51 -4.24 -5.67
N ASN A 186 17.67 -3.85 -6.20
CA ASN A 186 18.13 -2.45 -6.21
C ASN A 186 17.18 -1.52 -7.00
N GLU A 187 16.66 -1.97 -8.15
CA GLU A 187 15.69 -1.20 -8.93
C GLU A 187 14.36 -1.03 -8.18
N PHE A 188 13.91 -2.05 -7.44
CA PHE A 188 12.75 -1.89 -6.56
C PHE A 188 12.99 -0.81 -5.50
N TYR A 189 14.12 -0.84 -4.78
CA TYR A 189 14.43 0.17 -3.75
C TYR A 189 14.62 1.56 -4.34
N LYS A 190 15.13 1.68 -5.57
CA LYS A 190 15.19 2.95 -6.30
C LYS A 190 13.78 3.47 -6.59
N ALA A 191 12.90 2.60 -7.11
CA ALA A 191 11.50 2.95 -7.37
C ALA A 191 10.73 3.27 -6.07
N LEU A 192 11.04 2.60 -4.95
CA LEU A 192 10.46 2.91 -3.65
C LEU A 192 10.86 4.30 -3.16
N ARG A 193 12.14 4.69 -3.32
CA ARG A 193 12.61 6.04 -3.00
C ARG A 193 11.95 7.11 -3.87
N SER A 194 11.78 6.86 -5.17
CA SER A 194 11.04 7.75 -6.07
C SER A 194 9.60 7.91 -5.62
N ARG A 195 8.94 6.80 -5.30
CA ARG A 195 7.58 6.80 -4.78
C ARG A 195 7.43 7.58 -3.47
N LYS A 196 8.42 7.47 -2.56
CA LYS A 196 8.44 8.26 -1.32
C LYS A 196 8.43 9.75 -1.62
N LYS A 197 9.31 10.23 -2.50
CA LYS A 197 9.34 11.62 -2.93
C LYS A 197 8.00 12.07 -3.53
N ARG A 198 7.39 11.23 -4.36
CA ARG A 198 6.09 11.53 -4.97
C ARG A 198 4.98 11.64 -3.93
N VAL A 199 4.95 10.76 -2.92
CA VAL A 199 4.00 10.87 -1.80
C VAL A 199 4.20 12.20 -1.04
N GLU A 200 5.45 12.58 -0.76
CA GLU A 200 5.77 13.84 -0.10
C GLU A 200 5.34 15.07 -0.92
N GLU A 201 5.52 15.02 -2.26
CA GLU A 201 5.04 16.07 -3.18
C GLU A 201 3.51 16.19 -3.19
N ILE A 202 2.80 15.05 -3.29
CA ILE A 202 1.34 15.01 -3.24
C ILE A 202 0.83 15.63 -1.94
N ILE A 203 1.44 15.29 -0.81
CA ILE A 203 1.09 15.82 0.50
C ILE A 203 1.27 17.34 0.54
N LYS A 204 2.43 17.84 0.09
CA LYS A 204 2.70 19.28 0.02
C LYS A 204 1.67 20.00 -0.85
N THR A 205 1.33 19.43 -2.00
CA THR A 205 0.37 20.01 -2.94
C THR A 205 -1.04 20.03 -2.36
N THR A 206 -1.44 18.98 -1.66
CA THR A 206 -2.75 18.89 -1.00
C THR A 206 -2.90 19.97 0.09
N HIS A 207 -1.83 20.30 0.80
CA HIS A 207 -1.85 21.39 1.78
C HIS A 207 -1.88 22.78 1.15
N LEU A 208 -1.31 22.94 -0.05
CA LEU A 208 -1.30 24.22 -0.76
C LEU A 208 -2.67 24.60 -1.34
N PHE A 209 -3.53 23.61 -1.62
CA PHE A 209 -4.87 23.82 -2.15
C PHE A 209 -5.96 24.08 -1.10
N SER A 210 -5.68 23.95 0.17
CA SER A 210 -6.54 24.56 1.18
C SER A 210 -6.34 26.09 1.07
N GLU A 211 -7.25 26.77 0.40
CA GLU A 211 -7.20 28.20 0.07
C GLU A 211 -7.11 29.13 1.28
N ASP A 212 -7.38 28.63 2.44
CA ASP A 212 -7.05 29.30 3.66
C ASP A 212 -5.58 29.03 3.96
N ASN A 213 -4.77 30.07 4.03
CA ASN A 213 -3.43 30.11 4.60
C ASN A 213 -3.41 29.40 5.97
N VAL A 214 -3.48 28.08 5.94
CA VAL A 214 -3.39 27.24 7.11
C VAL A 214 -1.95 27.28 7.56
N LYS A 215 -1.70 28.22 8.45
CA LYS A 215 -0.45 28.45 9.11
C LYS A 215 0.01 27.16 9.77
N LEU A 216 1.31 27.02 9.97
CA LEU A 216 1.93 25.97 10.79
C LEU A 216 1.16 25.65 12.09
N GLU A 217 0.49 26.65 12.66
CA GLU A 217 -0.41 26.53 13.83
C GLU A 217 -1.60 25.57 13.60
N GLU A 218 -2.15 25.48 12.39
CA GLU A 218 -3.22 24.50 12.11
C GLU A 218 -2.69 23.09 11.87
N MET A 219 -1.47 22.93 11.42
CA MET A 219 -0.82 21.62 11.38
C MET A 219 -0.59 21.07 12.79
N GLU A 220 -0.23 21.92 13.74
CA GLU A 220 -0.12 21.56 15.17
C GLU A 220 -1.49 21.31 15.78
N MET A 221 -2.49 22.16 15.49
CA MET A 221 -3.87 22.00 15.93
C MET A 221 -4.51 20.74 15.33
N ASN A 222 -4.16 20.34 14.10
CA ASN A 222 -4.58 19.08 13.52
C ASN A 222 -3.96 17.87 14.22
N LYS A 223 -2.73 17.98 14.71
CA LYS A 223 -2.09 16.93 15.53
C LYS A 223 -2.82 16.76 16.86
N GLU A 224 -3.15 17.85 17.55
CA GLU A 224 -3.92 17.82 18.79
C GLU A 224 -5.36 17.31 18.56
N LYS A 225 -6.01 17.77 17.49
CA LYS A 225 -7.41 17.44 17.21
C LYS A 225 -7.63 16.05 16.62
N TYR A 226 -6.69 15.54 15.81
CA TYR A 226 -6.81 14.27 15.08
C TYR A 226 -5.79 13.23 15.48
N GLY A 227 -4.83 13.55 16.32
CA GLY A 227 -3.83 12.62 16.87
C GLY A 227 -2.80 12.12 15.86
N TYR A 228 -2.68 12.74 14.66
CA TYR A 228 -1.68 12.35 13.67
C TYR A 228 -1.25 13.52 12.79
N ARG A 229 -0.07 13.39 12.17
CA ARG A 229 0.46 14.28 11.14
C ARG A 229 0.38 13.60 9.78
N ILE A 230 0.18 14.39 8.74
CA ILE A 230 0.18 13.87 7.36
C ILE A 230 1.56 13.33 6.95
N ASP A 231 2.64 13.89 7.50
CA ASP A 231 4.01 13.40 7.32
C ASP A 231 4.19 11.98 7.91
N ASP A 232 3.56 11.72 9.06
CA ASP A 232 3.54 10.39 9.66
C ASP A 232 2.77 9.40 8.79
N GLU A 233 1.72 9.85 8.09
CA GLU A 233 0.96 9.00 7.18
C GLU A 233 1.74 8.66 5.91
N SER A 234 2.52 9.60 5.35
CA SER A 234 3.39 9.31 4.20
C SER A 234 4.44 8.27 4.53
N LYS A 235 5.10 8.44 5.68
CA LYS A 235 6.06 7.48 6.20
C LYS A 235 5.40 6.12 6.41
N ASN A 236 4.24 6.09 7.04
CA ASN A 236 3.49 4.85 7.30
C ASN A 236 3.11 4.11 6.00
N ILE A 237 2.76 4.82 4.92
CA ILE A 237 2.47 4.22 3.62
C ILE A 237 3.72 3.53 3.06
N ILE A 238 4.85 4.21 3.07
CA ILE A 238 6.11 3.69 2.53
C ILE A 238 6.64 2.54 3.39
N ASP A 239 6.64 2.68 4.70
CA ASP A 239 7.08 1.65 5.64
C ASP A 239 6.22 0.37 5.49
N LYS A 240 4.91 0.49 5.27
CA LYS A 240 4.04 -0.67 4.99
C LYS A 240 4.35 -1.35 3.67
N ILE A 241 4.69 -0.59 2.64
CA ILE A 241 5.08 -1.13 1.34
C ILE A 241 6.39 -1.91 1.46
N GLU A 242 7.37 -1.35 2.15
CA GLU A 242 8.66 -1.98 2.40
C GLU A 242 8.51 -3.22 3.27
N ALA A 243 7.75 -3.14 4.35
CA ALA A 243 7.46 -4.29 5.22
C ALA A 243 6.73 -5.42 4.47
N ASP A 244 5.79 -5.11 3.57
CA ASP A 244 5.15 -6.11 2.71
C ASP A 244 6.14 -6.77 1.75
N TYR A 245 7.09 -6.01 1.21
CA TYR A 245 8.13 -6.54 0.33
C TYR A 245 9.07 -7.49 1.09
N ILE A 246 9.59 -7.07 2.25
CA ILE A 246 10.44 -7.90 3.12
C ILE A 246 9.69 -9.17 3.56
N ARG A 247 8.44 -9.04 3.97
CA ARG A 247 7.58 -10.18 4.31
C ARG A 247 7.47 -11.19 3.16
N ARG A 248 7.32 -10.73 1.93
CA ARG A 248 7.24 -11.60 0.74
C ARG A 248 8.56 -12.29 0.46
N GLN A 249 9.67 -11.59 0.58
CA GLN A 249 11.02 -12.19 0.47
C GLN A 249 11.22 -13.28 1.53
N GLY A 250 10.92 -12.98 2.79
CA GLY A 250 11.02 -13.95 3.89
C GLY A 250 10.14 -15.19 3.69
N ASN A 251 8.91 -15.00 3.18
CA ASN A 251 8.03 -16.13 2.86
C ASN A 251 8.58 -17.02 1.74
N LEU A 252 9.33 -16.49 0.78
CA LEU A 252 10.00 -17.32 -0.24
C LEU A 252 11.04 -18.24 0.39
N VAL A 253 11.86 -17.74 1.31
CA VAL A 253 12.86 -18.54 2.04
C VAL A 253 12.19 -19.58 2.95
N LEU A 254 11.14 -19.20 3.68
CA LEU A 254 10.39 -20.12 4.52
C LEU A 254 9.71 -21.23 3.70
N ASN A 255 9.19 -20.92 2.53
CA ASN A 255 8.62 -21.90 1.61
C ASN A 255 9.71 -22.85 1.06
N LEU A 256 10.93 -22.37 0.85
CA LEU A 256 12.08 -23.20 0.51
C LEU A 256 12.43 -24.14 1.67
N ALA A 257 12.54 -23.60 2.89
CA ALA A 257 12.84 -24.36 4.10
C ALA A 257 11.87 -25.53 4.34
N ARG A 258 10.56 -25.31 4.09
CA ARG A 258 9.53 -26.37 4.18
C ARG A 258 9.73 -27.52 3.21
N LYS A 259 10.35 -27.27 2.05
CA LYS A 259 10.57 -28.30 1.03
C LYS A 259 11.82 -29.13 1.29
N ILE A 260 12.70 -28.64 2.15
CA ILE A 260 13.89 -29.37 2.56
C ILE A 260 13.48 -30.32 3.70
N LYS A 261 13.32 -31.61 3.38
CA LYS A 261 13.11 -32.60 4.41
C LYS A 261 14.43 -32.83 5.12
N PRO A 262 14.48 -32.81 6.47
CA PRO A 262 15.68 -33.29 7.17
C PRO A 262 15.85 -34.77 6.82
N GLU A 263 16.95 -35.11 6.18
CA GLU A 263 17.39 -36.50 6.12
C GLU A 263 17.80 -36.88 7.54
N TYR A 264 17.08 -37.81 8.12
CA TYR A 264 17.40 -38.42 9.43
C TYR A 264 18.46 -39.49 9.25
#